data_33384a197059cb1403758303a38c4097
#
_entry.id   33384a197059cb1403758303a38c4097
#
_cell.length_a   1.000
_cell.length_b   1.000
_cell.length_c   1.000
_cell.angle_alpha   90.00
_cell.angle_beta   90.00
_cell.angle_gamma   90.00
#
_symmetry.space_group_name_H-M   'P 1'
#
loop_
_entity.id
_entity.type
_entity.pdbx_description
1 polymer ?
#
loop_
_entity_poly.entity_id
_entity_poly.type
_entity_poly.pdbx_seq_one_letter_code
_entity_poly.pdbx_strand_id
1 'polypeptide(L)'
;MKYLVTDLEKILNAKKVNITSNIEITGIAIDSRKVKQGDLFIPFLGENVDGHNYIESAFEKGAAASLSLKDDFVSDNNIIYVDDSYEAIQTLAKHYLESLNARTIAITGSNGKTTTKDIITSILSTKYKVHKTQGNFNNELGVPITILATPEDSEILVLEMGADGFGQLDFLSKLVEPDYTVITNIGESHIEFFKSREGIAKAKFEITNGMKKDGYFVYNGDEVLLKTLVDSSEINATSCGENNYNDIILENYTITRDKIDFKLNISDDQYFTKLKGKHNLYNIMFATAIASKIGLTNKEIRKAIENTVEITGMRLQSIPYKDDSLIINDAYNASPTSMKAGVDVVSSYDDFDYKTLVLGSMFELGPNEVNYHSEVGEYISENTNDIDLVISVGELAENITKQIKNDKIKTLHFPTTAEVSEYLKNNKHKNEVILFKASRSMKLETIIEDITK
;
A
#
# COMPACT_ATOMS: atom_id res chain seq x y z
N MET A 1 19.14 13.17 -3.86
CA MET A 1 19.24 14.34 -4.80
C MET A 1 20.39 15.24 -4.38
N LYS A 2 20.94 16.05 -5.33
CA LYS A 2 21.97 17.06 -5.07
C LYS A 2 21.74 18.28 -5.92
N TYR A 3 21.55 19.43 -5.28
CA TYR A 3 21.34 20.72 -5.94
C TYR A 3 22.06 21.83 -5.15
N LEU A 4 22.56 22.86 -5.82
CA LEU A 4 22.96 24.07 -5.14
C LEU A 4 21.72 24.91 -4.80
N VAL A 5 21.79 25.71 -3.72
CA VAL A 5 20.66 26.56 -3.34
C VAL A 5 20.24 27.50 -4.51
N THR A 6 21.20 27.98 -5.31
CA THR A 6 20.95 28.81 -6.52
C THR A 6 20.21 28.03 -7.63
N ASP A 7 20.31 26.71 -7.69
CA ASP A 7 19.59 25.94 -8.69
C ASP A 7 18.11 25.88 -8.36
N LEU A 8 17.76 25.81 -7.05
CA LEU A 8 16.38 25.77 -6.60
C LEU A 8 15.60 27.04 -6.94
N GLU A 9 16.25 28.23 -6.96
CA GLU A 9 15.65 29.48 -7.42
C GLU A 9 15.04 29.33 -8.81
N LYS A 10 15.79 28.68 -9.72
CA LYS A 10 15.38 28.50 -11.12
C LYS A 10 14.36 27.38 -11.25
N ILE A 11 14.61 26.23 -10.59
CA ILE A 11 13.75 25.05 -10.65
C ILE A 11 12.36 25.37 -10.13
N LEU A 12 12.28 26.10 -9.00
CA LEU A 12 11.02 26.43 -8.34
C LEU A 12 10.38 27.71 -8.87
N ASN A 13 11.03 28.41 -9.82
CA ASN A 13 10.59 29.73 -10.29
C ASN A 13 10.26 30.66 -9.11
N ALA A 14 11.22 30.74 -8.17
CA ALA A 14 11.03 31.43 -6.89
C ALA A 14 10.74 32.91 -7.07
N LYS A 15 9.78 33.46 -6.30
CA LYS A 15 9.45 34.90 -6.32
C LYS A 15 10.62 35.79 -5.89
N LYS A 16 11.35 35.30 -4.89
CA LYS A 16 12.45 35.98 -4.24
C LYS A 16 13.34 34.96 -3.57
N VAL A 17 14.60 35.25 -3.42
CA VAL A 17 15.54 34.44 -2.65
C VAL A 17 16.32 35.30 -1.69
N ASN A 18 16.65 34.79 -0.53
CA ASN A 18 17.71 35.30 0.35
C ASN A 18 18.78 34.21 0.43
N ILE A 19 19.87 34.37 -0.32
CA ILE A 19 20.96 33.40 -0.36
C ILE A 19 22.17 34.00 0.33
N THR A 20 22.49 33.49 1.50
CA THR A 20 23.66 33.90 2.30
C THR A 20 24.87 33.03 1.99
N SER A 21 24.65 31.80 1.55
CA SER A 21 25.71 30.90 1.10
C SER A 21 25.14 29.89 0.07
N ASN A 22 25.92 29.68 -1.01
CA ASN A 22 25.53 28.70 -2.05
C ASN A 22 26.06 27.33 -1.73
N ILE A 23 25.34 26.62 -0.84
CA ILE A 23 25.69 25.28 -0.36
C ILE A 23 24.87 24.22 -1.06
N GLU A 24 25.31 22.97 -0.96
CA GLU A 24 24.62 21.81 -1.57
C GLU A 24 23.44 21.38 -0.70
N ILE A 25 22.28 21.20 -1.33
CA ILE A 25 21.10 20.53 -0.78
C ILE A 25 21.22 19.04 -1.08
N THR A 26 21.14 18.19 -0.06
CA THR A 26 21.34 16.74 -0.20
C THR A 26 20.10 15.90 0.18
N GLY A 27 19.04 16.57 0.63
CA GLY A 27 17.79 15.92 1.01
C GLY A 27 16.68 16.93 1.23
N ILE A 28 15.54 16.45 1.68
CA ILE A 28 14.40 17.27 2.09
C ILE A 28 13.90 16.86 3.47
N ALA A 29 13.31 17.79 4.19
CA ALA A 29 12.59 17.55 5.42
C ALA A 29 11.29 18.37 5.47
N ILE A 30 10.18 17.72 5.82
CA ILE A 30 8.88 18.36 6.05
C ILE A 30 8.52 18.40 7.55
N ASP A 31 9.33 17.79 8.39
CA ASP A 31 9.23 17.77 9.85
C ASP A 31 10.54 18.28 10.42
N SER A 32 10.51 19.46 11.07
CA SER A 32 11.71 20.11 11.63
C SER A 32 12.45 19.23 12.66
N ARG A 33 11.76 18.23 13.25
CA ARG A 33 12.38 17.29 14.21
C ARG A 33 13.27 16.26 13.52
N LYS A 34 13.05 16.02 12.20
CA LYS A 34 13.71 15.00 11.39
C LYS A 34 14.75 15.58 10.41
N VAL A 35 14.97 16.90 10.45
CA VAL A 35 15.96 17.58 9.63
C VAL A 35 17.34 16.96 9.85
N LYS A 36 18.06 16.75 8.75
CA LYS A 36 19.46 16.32 8.68
C LYS A 36 20.32 17.44 8.06
N GLN A 37 21.63 17.32 8.28
CA GLN A 37 22.59 18.23 7.67
C GLN A 37 22.45 18.25 6.15
N GLY A 38 22.25 19.43 5.57
CA GLY A 38 22.12 19.63 4.12
C GLY A 38 20.71 19.51 3.58
N ASP A 39 19.67 19.30 4.42
CA ASP A 39 18.29 19.23 3.94
C ASP A 39 17.73 20.60 3.53
N LEU A 40 16.85 20.60 2.53
CA LEU A 40 15.88 21.67 2.29
C LEU A 40 14.68 21.45 3.23
N PHE A 41 14.43 22.39 4.12
CA PHE A 41 13.22 22.36 4.94
C PHE A 41 12.02 22.93 4.18
N ILE A 42 10.92 22.21 4.14
CA ILE A 42 9.68 22.60 3.43
C ILE A 42 8.55 22.73 4.45
N PRO A 43 8.24 23.95 4.91
CA PRO A 43 7.14 24.20 5.83
C PRO A 43 5.80 24.10 5.11
N PHE A 44 4.80 23.48 5.76
CA PHE A 44 3.42 23.45 5.31
C PHE A 44 2.53 24.22 6.27
N LEU A 45 1.48 24.84 5.74
CA LEU A 45 0.38 25.40 6.54
C LEU A 45 -0.62 24.27 6.80
N GLY A 46 -0.68 23.80 8.02
CA GLY A 46 -1.70 22.83 8.47
C GLY A 46 -2.86 23.54 9.19
N GLU A 47 -3.95 22.82 9.41
CA GLU A 47 -5.14 23.36 10.09
C GLU A 47 -4.85 23.90 11.50
N ASN A 48 -3.95 23.26 12.24
CA ASN A 48 -3.63 23.59 13.63
C ASN A 48 -2.19 24.05 13.84
N VAL A 49 -1.32 23.91 12.84
CA VAL A 49 0.12 24.17 12.98
C VAL A 49 0.65 24.85 11.73
N ASP A 50 1.31 25.98 11.93
CA ASP A 50 2.06 26.67 10.86
C ASP A 50 3.51 26.20 10.90
N GLY A 51 3.95 25.48 9.85
CA GLY A 51 5.29 24.95 9.68
C GLY A 51 6.39 26.04 9.65
N HIS A 52 6.04 27.28 9.24
CA HIS A 52 6.97 28.40 9.20
C HIS A 52 7.55 28.76 10.59
N ASN A 53 6.80 28.48 11.66
CA ASN A 53 7.26 28.70 13.02
C ASN A 53 8.47 27.83 13.41
N TYR A 54 8.81 26.85 12.59
CA TYR A 54 9.90 25.90 12.84
C TYR A 54 11.10 26.09 11.92
N ILE A 55 11.11 27.11 11.07
CA ILE A 55 12.20 27.37 10.12
C ILE A 55 13.54 27.54 10.86
N GLU A 56 13.59 28.40 11.88
CA GLU A 56 14.82 28.61 12.65
C GLU A 56 15.29 27.31 13.35
N SER A 57 14.36 26.54 13.92
CA SER A 57 14.67 25.23 14.50
C SER A 57 15.20 24.22 13.48
N ALA A 58 14.77 24.32 12.23
CA ALA A 58 15.29 23.49 11.14
C ALA A 58 16.75 23.86 10.81
N PHE A 59 17.08 25.15 10.78
CA PHE A 59 18.46 25.61 10.58
C PHE A 59 19.39 25.21 11.74
N GLU A 60 18.93 25.32 13.01
CA GLU A 60 19.67 24.84 14.17
C GLU A 60 20.06 23.37 14.07
N LYS A 61 19.25 22.56 13.34
CA LYS A 61 19.50 21.13 13.10
C LYS A 61 20.28 20.83 11.83
N GLY A 62 20.65 21.86 11.07
CA GLY A 62 21.51 21.73 9.91
C GLY A 62 20.81 21.81 8.55
N ALA A 63 19.57 22.33 8.47
CA ALA A 63 18.98 22.64 7.18
C ALA A 63 19.91 23.56 6.37
N ALA A 64 20.10 23.28 5.09
CA ALA A 64 20.90 24.09 4.19
C ALA A 64 20.11 25.28 3.64
N ALA A 65 18.80 25.12 3.49
CA ALA A 65 17.86 26.16 3.08
C ALA A 65 16.45 25.83 3.60
N SER A 66 15.55 26.82 3.55
CA SER A 66 14.13 26.63 3.79
C SER A 66 13.30 27.31 2.71
N LEU A 67 12.15 26.70 2.38
CA LEU A 67 11.10 27.43 1.68
C LEU A 67 10.37 28.38 2.65
N SER A 68 9.75 29.43 2.11
CA SER A 68 8.80 30.28 2.83
C SER A 68 7.68 30.74 1.91
N LEU A 69 6.44 30.67 2.42
CA LEU A 69 5.24 31.23 1.79
C LEU A 69 5.01 32.69 2.22
N LYS A 70 5.77 33.17 3.22
CA LYS A 70 5.63 34.50 3.81
C LYS A 70 6.70 35.42 3.24
N ASP A 71 6.32 36.36 2.38
CA ASP A 71 7.22 37.31 1.72
C ASP A 71 7.91 38.24 2.70
N ASP A 72 7.35 38.46 3.88
CA ASP A 72 7.86 39.29 4.98
C ASP A 72 8.71 38.51 6.00
N PHE A 73 8.85 37.18 5.83
CA PHE A 73 9.73 36.39 6.67
C PHE A 73 11.18 36.78 6.44
N VAL A 74 11.89 37.13 7.51
CA VAL A 74 13.28 37.53 7.47
C VAL A 74 14.14 36.59 8.29
N SER A 75 15.21 36.09 7.70
CA SER A 75 16.21 35.25 8.35
C SER A 75 17.61 35.56 7.78
N ASP A 76 18.64 35.33 8.59
CA ASP A 76 20.05 35.40 8.15
C ASP A 76 20.49 34.11 7.41
N ASN A 77 19.57 33.18 7.17
CA ASN A 77 19.79 31.91 6.50
C ASN A 77 19.27 31.93 5.05
N ASN A 78 19.52 30.84 4.33
CA ASN A 78 19.04 30.65 2.96
C ASN A 78 17.52 30.43 2.92
N ILE A 79 16.78 31.41 2.41
CA ILE A 79 15.31 31.34 2.25
C ILE A 79 14.94 31.44 0.77
N ILE A 80 14.08 30.54 0.31
CA ILE A 80 13.51 30.53 -1.05
C ILE A 80 12.01 30.77 -0.92
N TYR A 81 11.53 31.90 -1.45
CA TYR A 81 10.12 32.30 -1.34
C TYR A 81 9.32 31.75 -2.51
N VAL A 82 8.28 30.99 -2.19
CA VAL A 82 7.39 30.31 -3.14
C VAL A 82 5.93 30.62 -2.85
N ASP A 83 5.05 30.40 -3.80
CA ASP A 83 3.61 30.61 -3.64
C ASP A 83 2.94 29.49 -2.84
N ASP A 84 3.37 28.24 -3.05
CA ASP A 84 2.78 27.04 -2.48
C ASP A 84 3.85 25.98 -2.24
N SER A 85 3.87 25.39 -1.03
CA SER A 85 4.83 24.36 -0.67
C SER A 85 4.53 23.01 -1.35
N TYR A 86 3.24 22.71 -1.64
CA TYR A 86 2.87 21.51 -2.38
C TYR A 86 3.34 21.59 -3.83
N GLU A 87 3.06 22.72 -4.50
CA GLU A 87 3.51 22.95 -5.86
C GLU A 87 5.05 22.93 -5.96
N ALA A 88 5.73 23.55 -4.99
CA ALA A 88 7.18 23.57 -4.94
C ALA A 88 7.80 22.16 -4.82
N ILE A 89 7.32 21.33 -3.90
CA ILE A 89 7.84 19.96 -3.74
C ILE A 89 7.53 19.09 -4.96
N GLN A 90 6.36 19.25 -5.58
CA GLN A 90 5.96 18.52 -6.78
C GLN A 90 6.81 18.91 -7.99
N THR A 91 7.06 20.22 -8.18
CA THR A 91 7.94 20.75 -9.23
C THR A 91 9.37 20.25 -9.07
N LEU A 92 9.90 20.29 -7.84
CA LEU A 92 11.24 19.78 -7.54
C LEU A 92 11.32 18.27 -7.78
N ALA A 93 10.31 17.52 -7.38
CA ALA A 93 10.25 16.08 -7.58
C ALA A 93 10.20 15.71 -9.06
N LYS A 94 9.39 16.40 -9.87
CA LYS A 94 9.34 16.19 -11.32
C LYS A 94 10.69 16.47 -11.97
N HIS A 95 11.29 17.60 -11.66
CA HIS A 95 12.62 17.96 -12.17
C HIS A 95 13.70 16.93 -11.78
N TYR A 96 13.66 16.45 -10.53
CA TYR A 96 14.61 15.42 -10.08
C TYR A 96 14.36 14.09 -10.78
N LEU A 97 13.11 13.66 -10.92
CA LEU A 97 12.75 12.42 -11.61
C LEU A 97 13.23 12.43 -13.07
N GLU A 98 13.07 13.55 -13.77
CA GLU A 98 13.55 13.71 -15.15
C GLU A 98 15.09 13.61 -15.27
N SER A 99 15.82 13.94 -14.20
CA SER A 99 17.28 13.79 -14.14
C SER A 99 17.73 12.33 -13.86
N LEU A 100 16.84 11.51 -13.33
CA LEU A 100 17.13 10.09 -13.07
C LEU A 100 16.95 9.26 -14.33
N ASN A 101 17.88 8.34 -14.57
CA ASN A 101 17.74 7.34 -15.64
C ASN A 101 17.02 6.07 -15.14
N ALA A 102 15.99 6.24 -14.31
CA ALA A 102 15.25 5.16 -13.68
C ALA A 102 13.93 4.89 -14.41
N ARG A 103 13.62 3.62 -14.62
CA ARG A 103 12.28 3.21 -15.07
C ARG A 103 11.30 3.28 -13.90
N THR A 104 10.13 3.81 -14.16
CA THR A 104 9.10 4.05 -13.14
C THR A 104 7.97 3.04 -13.24
N ILE A 105 7.57 2.48 -12.09
CA ILE A 105 6.45 1.54 -11.96
C ILE A 105 5.46 2.15 -10.97
N ALA A 106 4.25 2.46 -11.42
CA ALA A 106 3.18 3.01 -10.59
C ALA A 106 2.12 1.93 -10.28
N ILE A 107 1.72 1.82 -9.02
CA ILE A 107 0.81 0.76 -8.55
C ILE A 107 -0.35 1.37 -7.79
N THR A 108 -1.58 1.04 -8.21
CA THR A 108 -2.80 1.37 -7.44
C THR A 108 -3.73 0.15 -7.32
N GLY A 109 -4.85 0.34 -6.65
CA GLY A 109 -5.90 -0.66 -6.44
C GLY A 109 -6.59 -0.45 -5.09
N SER A 110 -7.70 -1.11 -4.87
CA SER A 110 -8.39 -1.06 -3.58
C SER A 110 -7.58 -1.78 -2.49
N ASN A 111 -7.12 -3.00 -2.78
CA ASN A 111 -6.30 -3.83 -1.90
C ASN A 111 -5.04 -4.32 -2.65
N GLY A 112 -4.02 -4.78 -1.92
CA GLY A 112 -2.83 -5.41 -2.51
C GLY A 112 -1.76 -4.47 -3.05
N LYS A 113 -1.94 -3.15 -3.07
CA LYS A 113 -0.96 -2.16 -3.57
C LYS A 113 0.43 -2.35 -2.95
N THR A 114 0.52 -2.27 -1.64
CA THR A 114 1.78 -2.37 -0.90
C THR A 114 2.43 -3.75 -1.08
N THR A 115 1.63 -4.81 -1.03
CA THR A 115 2.13 -6.18 -1.24
C THR A 115 2.68 -6.35 -2.65
N THR A 116 1.97 -5.87 -3.69
CA THR A 116 2.44 -5.91 -5.08
C THR A 116 3.73 -5.09 -5.25
N LYS A 117 3.80 -3.88 -4.67
CA LYS A 117 5.00 -3.05 -4.63
C LYS A 117 6.19 -3.82 -4.01
N ASP A 118 5.97 -4.49 -2.89
CA ASP A 118 7.03 -5.23 -2.19
C ASP A 118 7.49 -6.46 -2.99
N ILE A 119 6.57 -7.20 -3.60
CA ILE A 119 6.89 -8.35 -4.46
C ILE A 119 7.67 -7.89 -5.70
N ILE A 120 7.20 -6.86 -6.41
CA ILE A 120 7.89 -6.28 -7.56
C ILE A 120 9.30 -5.86 -7.17
N THR A 121 9.44 -5.14 -6.05
CA THR A 121 10.74 -4.71 -5.54
C THR A 121 11.65 -5.90 -5.24
N SER A 122 11.15 -6.93 -4.54
CA SER A 122 11.91 -8.13 -4.20
C SER A 122 12.43 -8.84 -5.46
N ILE A 123 11.58 -9.03 -6.46
CA ILE A 123 11.97 -9.69 -7.71
C ILE A 123 13.00 -8.86 -8.48
N LEU A 124 12.75 -7.56 -8.66
CA LEU A 124 13.61 -6.70 -9.47
C LEU A 124 14.96 -6.40 -8.78
N SER A 125 15.00 -6.35 -7.46
CA SER A 125 16.22 -6.14 -6.68
C SER A 125 17.24 -7.28 -6.80
N THR A 126 16.87 -8.42 -7.38
CA THR A 126 17.81 -9.49 -7.70
C THR A 126 18.77 -9.11 -8.83
N LYS A 127 18.43 -8.07 -9.62
CA LYS A 127 19.20 -7.68 -10.83
C LYS A 127 19.43 -6.18 -10.94
N TYR A 128 18.59 -5.35 -10.35
CA TYR A 128 18.60 -3.89 -10.48
C TYR A 128 18.69 -3.18 -9.13
N LYS A 129 19.16 -1.94 -9.14
CA LYS A 129 19.06 -1.04 -7.98
C LYS A 129 17.65 -0.43 -7.95
N VAL A 130 16.85 -0.91 -7.00
CA VAL A 130 15.43 -0.53 -6.89
C VAL A 130 15.21 0.37 -5.69
N HIS A 131 14.54 1.50 -5.90
CA HIS A 131 13.95 2.31 -4.82
C HIS A 131 12.43 2.17 -4.84
N LYS A 132 11.78 2.30 -3.67
CA LYS A 132 10.32 2.14 -3.56
C LYS A 132 9.70 3.08 -2.56
N THR A 133 8.39 3.33 -2.68
CA THR A 133 7.58 4.01 -1.67
C THR A 133 7.76 3.36 -0.29
N GLN A 134 8.08 4.19 0.70
CA GLN A 134 8.17 3.80 2.11
C GLN A 134 6.87 4.13 2.84
N GLY A 135 6.47 3.25 3.78
CA GLY A 135 5.26 3.47 4.56
C GLY A 135 4.02 3.69 3.69
N ASN A 136 3.31 4.78 3.95
CA ASN A 136 2.11 5.21 3.24
C ASN A 136 2.32 6.51 2.42
N PHE A 137 3.54 6.79 1.96
CA PHE A 137 3.85 7.97 1.14
C PHE A 137 3.34 7.80 -0.30
N ASN A 138 2.02 7.69 -0.46
CA ASN A 138 1.36 7.31 -1.70
C ASN A 138 0.36 8.34 -2.25
N ASN A 139 0.31 9.54 -1.67
CA ASN A 139 -0.55 10.66 -2.09
C ASN A 139 0.28 11.78 -2.76
N GLU A 140 -0.36 12.94 -3.04
CA GLU A 140 0.21 14.12 -3.70
C GLU A 140 1.40 14.76 -2.97
N LEU A 141 1.64 14.41 -1.71
CA LEU A 141 2.82 14.79 -0.93
C LEU A 141 3.82 13.63 -0.83
N GLY A 142 3.32 12.43 -0.56
CA GLY A 142 4.14 11.26 -0.30
C GLY A 142 4.91 10.76 -1.53
N VAL A 143 4.29 10.80 -2.71
CA VAL A 143 4.95 10.42 -3.98
C VAL A 143 6.12 11.35 -4.29
N PRO A 144 5.99 12.69 -4.27
CA PRO A 144 7.12 13.62 -4.38
C PRO A 144 8.25 13.36 -3.38
N ILE A 145 7.93 13.13 -2.11
CA ILE A 145 8.93 12.79 -1.07
C ILE A 145 9.69 11.52 -1.46
N THR A 146 8.99 10.48 -1.92
CA THR A 146 9.61 9.23 -2.36
C THR A 146 10.56 9.45 -3.53
N ILE A 147 10.15 10.27 -4.52
CA ILE A 147 10.99 10.62 -5.68
C ILE A 147 12.25 11.33 -5.21
N LEU A 148 12.14 12.37 -4.38
CA LEU A 148 13.28 13.16 -3.89
C LEU A 148 14.23 12.37 -2.99
N ALA A 149 13.74 11.30 -2.34
CA ALA A 149 14.54 10.37 -1.55
C ALA A 149 15.23 9.28 -2.39
N THR A 150 14.94 9.19 -3.69
CA THR A 150 15.49 8.16 -4.59
C THR A 150 16.99 8.40 -4.78
N PRO A 151 17.87 7.39 -4.55
CA PRO A 151 19.29 7.48 -4.88
C PRO A 151 19.52 7.71 -6.37
N GLU A 152 20.54 8.51 -6.72
CA GLU A 152 20.86 8.90 -8.10
C GLU A 152 21.23 7.70 -9.00
N ASP A 153 21.71 6.64 -8.40
CA ASP A 153 22.11 5.41 -9.09
C ASP A 153 21.00 4.35 -9.16
N SER A 154 19.76 4.73 -8.78
CA SER A 154 18.61 3.84 -8.90
C SER A 154 18.26 3.60 -10.38
N GLU A 155 18.02 2.33 -10.72
CA GLU A 155 17.64 1.92 -12.07
C GLU A 155 16.13 1.75 -12.22
N ILE A 156 15.44 1.50 -11.09
CA ILE A 156 13.99 1.31 -11.05
C ILE A 156 13.43 2.02 -9.82
N LEU A 157 12.30 2.72 -10.02
CA LEU A 157 11.53 3.37 -8.96
C LEU A 157 10.12 2.79 -8.94
N VAL A 158 9.74 2.16 -7.81
CA VAL A 158 8.43 1.54 -7.61
C VAL A 158 7.58 2.43 -6.70
N LEU A 159 6.55 3.03 -7.28
CA LEU A 159 5.68 4.00 -6.62
C LEU A 159 4.29 3.41 -6.34
N GLU A 160 3.93 3.35 -5.07
CA GLU A 160 2.55 3.12 -4.66
C GLU A 160 1.78 4.44 -4.79
N MET A 161 0.60 4.41 -5.44
CA MET A 161 -0.28 5.55 -5.61
C MET A 161 -1.66 5.25 -5.03
N GLY A 162 -2.04 5.99 -4.00
CA GLY A 162 -3.34 5.96 -3.36
C GLY A 162 -4.24 7.09 -3.87
N ALA A 163 -5.54 6.90 -3.77
CA ALA A 163 -6.53 7.94 -3.99
C ALA A 163 -7.79 7.65 -3.19
N ASP A 164 -8.38 8.71 -2.66
CA ASP A 164 -9.71 8.76 -2.04
C ASP A 164 -10.67 9.71 -2.78
N GLY A 165 -10.24 10.30 -3.92
CA GLY A 165 -11.02 11.18 -4.78
C GLY A 165 -10.64 11.06 -6.26
N PHE A 166 -11.55 11.51 -7.13
CA PHE A 166 -11.30 11.62 -8.57
C PHE A 166 -10.23 12.66 -8.88
N GLY A 167 -9.45 12.44 -9.94
CA GLY A 167 -8.39 13.33 -10.41
C GLY A 167 -7.06 13.18 -9.68
N GLN A 168 -7.02 12.53 -8.52
CA GLN A 168 -5.79 12.38 -7.74
C GLN A 168 -4.80 11.44 -8.43
N LEU A 169 -5.26 10.31 -8.97
CA LEU A 169 -4.38 9.41 -9.74
C LEU A 169 -4.02 9.97 -11.11
N ASP A 170 -4.91 10.74 -11.73
CA ASP A 170 -4.60 11.50 -12.95
C ASP A 170 -3.42 12.46 -12.71
N PHE A 171 -3.50 13.22 -11.62
CA PHE A 171 -2.43 14.13 -11.21
C PHE A 171 -1.11 13.39 -10.95
N LEU A 172 -1.14 12.35 -10.11
CA LEU A 172 0.08 11.59 -9.77
C LEU A 172 0.68 10.89 -10.99
N SER A 173 -0.15 10.35 -11.87
CA SER A 173 0.30 9.71 -13.09
C SER A 173 0.98 10.70 -14.04
N LYS A 174 0.42 11.90 -14.23
CA LYS A 174 1.01 12.98 -15.04
C LYS A 174 2.27 13.58 -14.41
N LEU A 175 2.37 13.59 -13.07
CA LEU A 175 3.59 14.00 -12.39
C LEU A 175 4.74 13.03 -12.67
N VAL A 176 4.47 11.71 -12.63
CA VAL A 176 5.48 10.65 -12.69
C VAL A 176 5.77 10.19 -14.12
N GLU A 177 4.77 10.24 -15.01
CA GLU A 177 4.85 9.69 -16.38
C GLU A 177 5.38 8.24 -16.39
N PRO A 178 4.66 7.27 -15.77
CA PRO A 178 5.21 5.95 -15.51
C PRO A 178 5.46 5.12 -16.79
N ASP A 179 6.54 4.33 -16.78
CA ASP A 179 6.83 3.34 -17.83
C ASP A 179 5.90 2.11 -17.71
N TYR A 180 5.53 1.76 -16.47
CA TYR A 180 4.68 0.63 -16.14
C TYR A 180 3.62 1.03 -15.13
N THR A 181 2.39 0.57 -15.33
CA THR A 181 1.30 0.78 -14.37
C THR A 181 0.65 -0.54 -13.97
N VAL A 182 0.18 -0.63 -12.74
CA VAL A 182 -0.52 -1.81 -12.22
C VAL A 182 -1.79 -1.38 -11.48
N ILE A 183 -2.92 -2.02 -11.80
CA ILE A 183 -4.15 -1.97 -10.98
C ILE A 183 -4.42 -3.36 -10.42
N THR A 184 -4.30 -3.51 -9.10
CA THR A 184 -4.38 -4.81 -8.43
C THR A 184 -5.80 -5.36 -8.39
N ASN A 185 -6.76 -4.56 -7.93
CA ASN A 185 -8.18 -4.93 -7.89
C ASN A 185 -9.08 -3.71 -7.69
N ILE A 186 -10.40 -3.95 -7.84
CA ILE A 186 -11.47 -3.02 -7.52
C ILE A 186 -12.33 -3.64 -6.41
N GLY A 187 -12.23 -3.11 -5.23
CA GLY A 187 -13.06 -3.45 -4.06
C GLY A 187 -13.85 -2.23 -3.59
N GLU A 188 -14.19 -2.20 -2.31
CA GLU A 188 -15.07 -1.19 -1.71
C GLU A 188 -14.29 -0.10 -0.94
N SER A 189 -12.95 -0.10 -0.97
CA SER A 189 -12.14 0.92 -0.28
C SER A 189 -12.47 2.31 -0.78
N HIS A 190 -12.75 3.24 0.15
CA HIS A 190 -13.13 4.63 -0.13
C HIS A 190 -14.43 4.79 -0.95
N ILE A 191 -15.33 3.79 -0.92
CA ILE A 191 -16.59 3.81 -1.69
C ILE A 191 -17.48 4.99 -1.29
N GLU A 192 -17.33 5.51 -0.09
CA GLU A 192 -18.01 6.73 0.35
C GLU A 192 -17.74 7.91 -0.58
N PHE A 193 -16.51 8.05 -1.07
CA PHE A 193 -16.08 9.16 -1.95
C PHE A 193 -16.37 8.87 -3.42
N PHE A 194 -16.15 7.65 -3.88
CA PHE A 194 -16.33 7.24 -5.27
C PHE A 194 -17.77 6.82 -5.64
N LYS A 195 -18.63 6.64 -4.64
CA LYS A 195 -20.09 6.34 -4.74
C LYS A 195 -20.43 4.93 -5.22
N SER A 196 -19.58 4.29 -6.03
CA SER A 196 -19.82 2.93 -6.52
C SER A 196 -18.51 2.24 -6.91
N ARG A 197 -18.54 0.91 -7.13
CA ARG A 197 -17.39 0.16 -7.66
C ARG A 197 -16.97 0.64 -9.05
N GLU A 198 -17.95 1.03 -9.90
CA GLU A 198 -17.67 1.65 -11.21
C GLU A 198 -16.93 2.99 -11.05
N GLY A 199 -17.30 3.80 -10.04
CA GLY A 199 -16.59 5.02 -9.69
C GLY A 199 -15.17 4.74 -9.26
N ILE A 200 -14.97 3.73 -8.39
CA ILE A 200 -13.63 3.29 -7.96
C ILE A 200 -12.80 2.82 -9.17
N ALA A 201 -13.38 2.01 -10.07
CA ALA A 201 -12.70 1.52 -11.25
C ALA A 201 -12.22 2.67 -12.15
N LYS A 202 -13.11 3.65 -12.44
CA LYS A 202 -12.77 4.84 -13.22
C LYS A 202 -11.67 5.67 -12.58
N ALA A 203 -11.78 5.96 -11.29
CA ALA A 203 -10.77 6.71 -10.56
C ALA A 203 -9.41 5.99 -10.55
N LYS A 204 -9.38 4.68 -10.33
CA LYS A 204 -8.11 3.93 -10.36
C LYS A 204 -7.53 3.82 -11.76
N PHE A 205 -8.37 3.78 -12.79
CA PHE A 205 -7.93 3.76 -14.18
C PHE A 205 -7.24 5.07 -14.61
N GLU A 206 -7.47 6.18 -13.91
CA GLU A 206 -6.75 7.45 -14.11
C GLU A 206 -5.21 7.29 -14.01
N ILE A 207 -4.70 6.25 -13.34
CA ILE A 207 -3.25 5.97 -13.26
C ILE A 207 -2.62 5.80 -14.65
N THR A 208 -3.41 5.45 -15.65
CA THR A 208 -2.94 5.27 -17.02
C THR A 208 -2.83 6.56 -17.82
N ASN A 209 -3.45 7.67 -17.36
CA ASN A 209 -3.54 8.92 -18.11
C ASN A 209 -2.20 9.61 -18.36
N GLY A 210 -1.24 9.47 -17.42
CA GLY A 210 0.12 10.01 -17.58
C GLY A 210 1.13 8.97 -18.03
N MET A 211 0.71 7.72 -18.28
CA MET A 211 1.62 6.65 -18.73
C MET A 211 2.31 7.05 -20.05
N LYS A 212 3.62 6.77 -20.16
CA LYS A 212 4.37 7.02 -21.40
C LYS A 212 3.73 6.32 -22.59
N LYS A 213 3.91 6.87 -23.78
CA LYS A 213 3.31 6.33 -25.01
C LYS A 213 3.63 4.85 -25.25
N ASP A 214 4.86 4.44 -24.91
CA ASP A 214 5.32 3.04 -25.00
C ASP A 214 5.15 2.29 -23.68
N GLY A 215 4.42 2.86 -22.75
CA GLY A 215 4.14 2.32 -21.42
C GLY A 215 3.34 1.02 -21.47
N TYR A 216 3.35 0.31 -20.35
CA TYR A 216 2.76 -1.01 -20.26
C TYR A 216 1.89 -1.14 -19.02
N PHE A 217 0.65 -1.55 -19.22
CA PHE A 217 -0.34 -1.68 -18.17
C PHE A 217 -0.56 -3.16 -17.79
N VAL A 218 -0.61 -3.45 -16.48
CA VAL A 218 -0.93 -4.79 -15.95
C VAL A 218 -2.13 -4.68 -15.02
N TYR A 219 -3.10 -5.57 -15.18
CA TYR A 219 -4.33 -5.51 -14.42
C TYR A 219 -4.93 -6.88 -14.10
N ASN A 220 -5.82 -6.90 -13.10
CA ASN A 220 -6.66 -8.06 -12.83
C ASN A 220 -7.71 -8.21 -13.92
N GLY A 221 -7.51 -9.17 -14.82
CA GLY A 221 -8.42 -9.40 -15.93
C GLY A 221 -9.71 -10.14 -15.54
N ASP A 222 -9.77 -10.74 -14.37
CA ASP A 222 -11.01 -11.32 -13.82
C ASP A 222 -11.96 -10.23 -13.27
N GLU A 223 -11.48 -8.98 -13.11
CA GLU A 223 -12.30 -7.83 -12.73
C GLU A 223 -12.96 -7.22 -13.98
N VAL A 224 -14.25 -7.50 -14.13
CA VAL A 224 -15.04 -7.09 -15.31
C VAL A 224 -15.01 -5.58 -15.56
N LEU A 225 -15.01 -4.77 -14.49
CA LEU A 225 -14.96 -3.32 -14.61
C LEU A 225 -13.64 -2.84 -15.22
N LEU A 226 -12.51 -3.44 -14.83
CA LEU A 226 -11.20 -3.12 -15.41
C LEU A 226 -11.14 -3.60 -16.87
N LYS A 227 -11.56 -4.83 -17.11
CA LYS A 227 -11.59 -5.37 -18.49
C LYS A 227 -12.38 -4.49 -19.43
N THR A 228 -13.56 -4.02 -19.04
CA THR A 228 -14.40 -3.13 -19.83
C THR A 228 -13.68 -1.81 -20.16
N LEU A 229 -12.96 -1.21 -19.21
CA LEU A 229 -12.19 0.02 -19.42
C LEU A 229 -11.01 -0.21 -20.38
N VAL A 230 -10.30 -1.32 -20.24
CA VAL A 230 -9.18 -1.70 -21.11
C VAL A 230 -9.69 -1.95 -22.54
N ASP A 231 -10.74 -2.74 -22.71
CA ASP A 231 -11.31 -3.08 -24.02
C ASP A 231 -11.81 -1.82 -24.78
N SER A 232 -12.12 -0.74 -24.07
CA SER A 232 -12.52 0.55 -24.64
C SER A 232 -11.35 1.52 -24.88
N SER A 233 -10.11 1.11 -24.60
CA SER A 233 -8.90 1.92 -24.71
C SER A 233 -7.92 1.33 -25.73
N GLU A 234 -6.92 2.12 -26.13
CA GLU A 234 -5.80 1.67 -27.00
C GLU A 234 -4.52 1.35 -26.19
N ILE A 235 -4.67 1.09 -24.88
CA ILE A 235 -3.54 0.88 -23.98
C ILE A 235 -2.93 -0.50 -24.21
N ASN A 236 -1.59 -0.55 -24.29
CA ASN A 236 -0.85 -1.82 -24.30
C ASN A 236 -0.92 -2.45 -22.90
N ALA A 237 -1.70 -3.51 -22.76
CA ALA A 237 -2.02 -4.11 -21.46
C ALA A 237 -1.77 -5.62 -21.45
N THR A 238 -1.58 -6.15 -20.24
CA THR A 238 -1.56 -7.59 -19.93
C THR A 238 -2.54 -7.87 -18.80
N SER A 239 -3.45 -8.77 -19.06
CA SER A 239 -4.40 -9.28 -18.08
C SER A 239 -3.82 -10.47 -17.31
N CYS A 240 -4.08 -10.50 -15.99
CA CYS A 240 -3.70 -11.61 -15.10
C CYS A 240 -4.94 -12.13 -14.37
N GLY A 241 -5.11 -13.44 -14.30
CA GLY A 241 -6.26 -14.01 -13.60
C GLY A 241 -6.37 -15.53 -13.71
N GLU A 242 -7.51 -16.10 -13.30
CA GLU A 242 -7.81 -17.52 -13.38
C GLU A 242 -8.59 -17.88 -14.66
N ASN A 243 -9.34 -16.91 -15.22
CA ASN A 243 -10.09 -17.16 -16.43
C ASN A 243 -9.16 -17.34 -17.63
N ASN A 244 -9.54 -18.26 -18.51
CA ASN A 244 -8.73 -18.68 -19.67
C ASN A 244 -8.56 -17.64 -20.78
N TYR A 245 -9.24 -16.49 -20.67
CA TYR A 245 -9.05 -15.35 -21.58
C TYR A 245 -7.95 -14.38 -21.13
N ASN A 246 -7.35 -14.60 -19.95
CA ASN A 246 -6.25 -13.78 -19.47
C ASN A 246 -4.93 -14.15 -20.19
N ASP A 247 -4.01 -13.19 -20.26
CA ASP A 247 -2.69 -13.41 -20.85
C ASP A 247 -1.81 -14.25 -19.92
N ILE A 248 -1.82 -13.93 -18.61
CA ILE A 248 -1.18 -14.72 -17.56
C ILE A 248 -2.27 -15.40 -16.75
N ILE A 249 -2.27 -16.75 -16.80
CA ILE A 249 -3.31 -17.57 -16.19
C ILE A 249 -2.74 -18.34 -15.01
N LEU A 250 -3.43 -18.28 -13.87
CA LEU A 250 -3.23 -19.18 -12.74
C LEU A 250 -3.92 -20.51 -13.05
N GLU A 251 -3.15 -21.53 -13.48
CA GLU A 251 -3.70 -22.83 -13.92
C GLU A 251 -4.17 -23.68 -12.74
N ASN A 252 -3.36 -23.77 -11.70
CA ASN A 252 -3.67 -24.50 -10.47
C ASN A 252 -2.85 -23.98 -9.29
N TYR A 253 -3.30 -24.29 -8.07
CA TYR A 253 -2.57 -24.03 -6.85
C TYR A 253 -2.96 -25.01 -5.74
N THR A 254 -2.05 -25.19 -4.77
CA THR A 254 -2.28 -25.96 -3.54
C THR A 254 -1.76 -25.15 -2.36
N ILE A 255 -2.62 -24.90 -1.37
CA ILE A 255 -2.29 -24.15 -0.16
C ILE A 255 -1.91 -25.13 0.95
N THR A 256 -0.79 -24.87 1.62
CA THR A 256 -0.38 -25.58 2.84
C THR A 256 -0.01 -24.55 3.91
N ARG A 257 0.20 -25.00 5.17
CA ARG A 257 0.62 -24.12 6.27
C ARG A 257 1.85 -23.28 5.91
N ASP A 258 2.83 -23.87 5.22
CA ASP A 258 4.13 -23.23 5.01
C ASP A 258 4.22 -22.46 3.70
N LYS A 259 3.52 -22.91 2.66
CA LYS A 259 3.64 -22.37 1.29
C LYS A 259 2.38 -22.56 0.47
N ILE A 260 2.34 -21.86 -0.65
CA ILE A 260 1.41 -22.10 -1.75
C ILE A 260 2.24 -22.55 -2.95
N ASP A 261 2.01 -23.78 -3.43
CA ASP A 261 2.51 -24.27 -4.71
C ASP A 261 1.51 -23.86 -5.80
N PHE A 262 1.99 -23.38 -6.95
CA PHE A 262 1.13 -22.93 -8.04
C PHE A 262 1.80 -23.02 -9.40
N LYS A 263 0.99 -23.00 -10.47
CA LYS A 263 1.44 -23.02 -11.86
C LYS A 263 0.82 -21.87 -12.66
N LEU A 264 1.64 -21.25 -13.50
CA LEU A 264 1.23 -20.21 -14.44
C LEU A 264 1.43 -20.72 -15.87
N ASN A 265 0.55 -20.32 -16.80
CA ASN A 265 0.60 -20.70 -18.23
C ASN A 265 1.84 -20.23 -18.99
N ILE A 266 2.68 -19.38 -18.39
CA ILE A 266 3.88 -18.79 -19.01
C ILE A 266 5.11 -19.71 -18.98
N SER A 267 5.05 -20.82 -18.25
CA SER A 267 6.16 -21.78 -18.09
C SER A 267 5.61 -23.13 -17.64
N ASP A 268 6.28 -24.22 -18.00
CA ASP A 268 6.00 -25.57 -17.46
C ASP A 268 6.50 -25.76 -16.02
N ASP A 269 7.24 -24.77 -15.49
CA ASP A 269 7.78 -24.82 -14.13
C ASP A 269 6.68 -24.71 -13.07
N GLN A 270 6.87 -25.46 -11.98
CA GLN A 270 6.11 -25.27 -10.74
C GLN A 270 6.76 -24.14 -9.93
N TYR A 271 5.94 -23.22 -9.44
CA TYR A 271 6.32 -22.13 -8.54
C TYR A 271 5.89 -22.45 -7.12
N PHE A 272 6.53 -21.84 -6.13
CA PHE A 272 5.98 -21.76 -4.80
C PHE A 272 6.24 -20.39 -4.15
N THR A 273 5.39 -20.02 -3.20
CA THR A 273 5.56 -18.83 -2.37
C THR A 273 5.22 -19.12 -0.91
N LYS A 274 5.87 -18.41 0.01
CA LYS A 274 5.56 -18.45 1.44
C LYS A 274 4.50 -17.41 1.85
N LEU A 275 4.09 -16.55 0.90
CA LEU A 275 3.03 -15.58 1.12
C LEU A 275 1.70 -16.29 1.32
N LYS A 276 0.91 -15.82 2.28
CA LYS A 276 -0.37 -16.43 2.65
C LYS A 276 -1.52 -15.85 1.84
N GLY A 277 -2.49 -16.71 1.55
CA GLY A 277 -3.73 -16.33 0.87
C GLY A 277 -3.64 -16.33 -0.66
N LYS A 278 -4.68 -16.85 -1.29
CA LYS A 278 -4.87 -16.95 -2.74
C LYS A 278 -4.68 -15.59 -3.46
N HIS A 279 -5.17 -14.50 -2.85
CA HIS A 279 -5.06 -13.17 -3.45
C HIS A 279 -3.61 -12.72 -3.68
N ASN A 280 -2.62 -13.28 -2.95
CA ASN A 280 -1.22 -13.01 -3.19
C ASN A 280 -0.69 -13.66 -4.46
N LEU A 281 -1.35 -14.68 -5.00
CA LEU A 281 -1.01 -15.25 -6.32
C LEU A 281 -1.29 -14.22 -7.43
N TYR A 282 -2.36 -13.43 -7.33
CA TYR A 282 -2.61 -12.31 -8.25
C TYR A 282 -1.51 -11.25 -8.14
N ASN A 283 -1.12 -10.85 -6.93
CA ASN A 283 -0.03 -9.89 -6.73
C ASN A 283 1.30 -10.41 -7.33
N ILE A 284 1.55 -11.71 -7.23
CA ILE A 284 2.71 -12.38 -7.86
C ILE A 284 2.59 -12.39 -9.38
N MET A 285 1.40 -12.64 -9.95
CA MET A 285 1.19 -12.58 -11.41
C MET A 285 1.47 -11.18 -11.96
N PHE A 286 0.99 -10.11 -11.28
CA PHE A 286 1.30 -8.73 -11.69
C PHE A 286 2.81 -8.46 -11.65
N ALA A 287 3.48 -8.89 -10.58
CA ALA A 287 4.93 -8.73 -10.45
C ALA A 287 5.70 -9.53 -11.51
N THR A 288 5.22 -10.74 -11.85
CA THR A 288 5.77 -11.58 -12.90
C THR A 288 5.65 -10.92 -14.27
N ALA A 289 4.47 -10.36 -14.59
CA ALA A 289 4.25 -9.63 -15.85
C ALA A 289 5.24 -8.46 -16.00
N ILE A 290 5.36 -7.63 -14.96
CA ILE A 290 6.30 -6.50 -14.94
C ILE A 290 7.75 -6.97 -15.08
N ALA A 291 8.16 -7.97 -14.29
CA ALA A 291 9.55 -8.47 -14.31
C ALA A 291 9.92 -9.08 -15.67
N SER A 292 9.02 -9.84 -16.28
CA SER A 292 9.20 -10.39 -17.63
C SER A 292 9.35 -9.27 -18.67
N LYS A 293 8.51 -8.23 -18.59
CA LYS A 293 8.57 -7.09 -19.52
C LYS A 293 9.86 -6.27 -19.35
N ILE A 294 10.39 -6.19 -18.15
CA ILE A 294 11.68 -5.53 -17.84
C ILE A 294 12.88 -6.36 -18.33
N GLY A 295 12.70 -7.67 -18.55
CA GLY A 295 13.72 -8.55 -19.14
C GLY A 295 14.37 -9.54 -18.15
N LEU A 296 13.65 -9.93 -17.09
CA LEU A 296 14.02 -11.10 -16.29
C LEU A 296 13.50 -12.37 -16.98
N THR A 297 14.29 -13.44 -16.91
CA THR A 297 13.88 -14.77 -17.36
C THR A 297 12.93 -15.43 -16.36
N ASN A 298 12.09 -16.37 -16.80
CA ASN A 298 11.20 -17.14 -15.92
C ASN A 298 11.95 -17.81 -14.77
N LYS A 299 13.18 -18.28 -15.01
CA LYS A 299 14.04 -18.89 -13.97
C LYS A 299 14.46 -17.87 -12.88
N GLU A 300 14.82 -16.65 -13.30
CA GLU A 300 15.18 -15.57 -12.36
C GLU A 300 13.95 -15.16 -11.53
N ILE A 301 12.79 -14.98 -12.18
CA ILE A 301 11.52 -14.62 -11.55
C ILE A 301 11.11 -15.70 -10.55
N ARG A 302 11.10 -16.98 -10.94
CA ARG A 302 10.77 -18.10 -10.05
C ARG A 302 11.64 -18.07 -8.81
N LYS A 303 12.96 -18.04 -8.97
CA LYS A 303 13.91 -18.02 -7.86
C LYS A 303 13.68 -16.81 -6.92
N ALA A 304 13.33 -15.66 -7.47
CA ALA A 304 13.03 -14.46 -6.68
C ALA A 304 11.73 -14.61 -5.89
N ILE A 305 10.66 -15.16 -6.48
CA ILE A 305 9.38 -15.44 -5.80
C ILE A 305 9.60 -16.40 -4.63
N GLU A 306 10.32 -17.50 -4.85
CA GLU A 306 10.64 -18.51 -3.82
C GLU A 306 11.39 -17.93 -2.62
N ASN A 307 12.19 -16.88 -2.84
CA ASN A 307 12.97 -16.20 -1.80
C ASN A 307 12.30 -14.93 -1.26
N THR A 308 11.13 -14.54 -1.76
CA THR A 308 10.41 -13.37 -1.25
C THR A 308 9.84 -13.69 0.13
N VAL A 309 10.40 -13.04 1.16
CA VAL A 309 10.07 -13.28 2.57
C VAL A 309 9.54 -12.02 3.25
N GLU A 310 9.96 -10.84 2.78
CA GLU A 310 9.62 -9.57 3.43
C GLU A 310 8.50 -8.83 2.70
N ILE A 311 7.36 -8.73 3.37
CA ILE A 311 6.28 -7.80 3.05
C ILE A 311 6.15 -6.83 4.21
N THR A 312 5.77 -5.59 3.91
CA THR A 312 5.44 -4.58 4.91
C THR A 312 4.50 -5.16 5.98
N GLY A 313 4.84 -5.00 7.25
CA GLY A 313 4.12 -5.60 8.38
C GLY A 313 2.63 -5.28 8.42
N MET A 314 1.89 -6.02 9.25
CA MET A 314 0.43 -5.96 9.40
C MET A 314 -0.37 -6.28 8.12
N ARG A 315 0.20 -7.12 7.21
CA ARG A 315 -0.45 -7.59 5.98
C ARG A 315 -0.29 -9.10 5.87
N LEU A 316 -1.19 -9.84 6.52
CA LEU A 316 -1.10 -11.29 6.74
C LEU A 316 0.24 -11.71 7.36
N GLN A 317 0.82 -10.85 8.19
CA GLN A 317 2.08 -11.12 8.88
C GLN A 317 1.90 -12.28 9.86
N SER A 318 2.65 -13.35 9.64
CA SER A 318 2.66 -14.51 10.51
C SER A 318 3.57 -14.27 11.72
N ILE A 319 3.03 -14.39 12.92
CA ILE A 319 3.74 -14.24 14.19
C ILE A 319 3.58 -15.54 14.98
N PRO A 320 4.64 -16.34 15.17
CA PRO A 320 4.58 -17.52 16.04
C PRO A 320 4.09 -17.15 17.45
N TYR A 321 3.18 -17.97 17.98
CA TYR A 321 2.61 -17.74 19.29
C TYR A 321 2.74 -19.02 20.16
N LYS A 322 2.40 -18.91 21.44
CA LYS A 322 2.56 -19.98 22.42
C LYS A 322 1.81 -21.25 22.02
N ASP A 323 2.25 -22.41 22.51
CA ASP A 323 1.57 -23.71 22.37
C ASP A 323 1.26 -24.09 20.91
N ASP A 324 2.25 -23.91 20.01
CA ASP A 324 2.21 -24.16 18.57
C ASP A 324 1.17 -23.32 17.79
N SER A 325 0.68 -22.25 18.42
CA SER A 325 -0.29 -21.32 17.84
C SER A 325 0.35 -20.30 16.91
N LEU A 326 -0.48 -19.70 16.03
CA LEU A 326 -0.08 -18.72 15.03
C LEU A 326 -0.99 -17.49 15.12
N ILE A 327 -0.40 -16.32 15.22
CA ILE A 327 -1.11 -15.06 15.01
C ILE A 327 -0.90 -14.59 13.56
N ILE A 328 -1.99 -14.23 12.89
CA ILE A 328 -1.98 -13.57 11.59
C ILE A 328 -2.37 -12.10 11.81
N ASN A 329 -1.37 -11.23 11.74
CA ASN A 329 -1.58 -9.80 11.85
C ASN A 329 -1.89 -9.21 10.48
N ASP A 330 -3.16 -8.83 10.26
CA ASP A 330 -3.66 -8.14 9.07
C ASP A 330 -4.40 -6.84 9.44
N ALA A 331 -3.89 -6.16 10.49
CA ALA A 331 -4.51 -5.00 11.13
C ALA A 331 -4.15 -3.65 10.48
N TYR A 332 -3.55 -3.64 9.30
CA TYR A 332 -3.21 -2.37 8.63
C TYR A 332 -4.43 -1.63 8.11
N ASN A 333 -5.35 -2.33 7.44
CA ASN A 333 -6.61 -1.78 6.94
C ASN A 333 -7.62 -2.90 6.64
N ALA A 334 -8.90 -2.53 6.51
CA ALA A 334 -9.96 -3.46 6.20
C ALA A 334 -10.99 -2.87 5.23
N SER A 335 -11.49 -3.73 4.34
CA SER A 335 -12.65 -3.51 3.48
C SER A 335 -13.44 -4.82 3.39
N PRO A 336 -14.71 -4.84 2.97
CA PRO A 336 -15.50 -6.07 2.88
C PRO A 336 -14.81 -7.20 2.13
N THR A 337 -14.28 -6.91 0.93
CA THR A 337 -13.51 -7.88 0.13
C THR A 337 -12.27 -8.38 0.87
N SER A 338 -11.52 -7.50 1.53
CA SER A 338 -10.29 -7.90 2.24
C SER A 338 -10.57 -8.66 3.54
N MET A 339 -11.70 -8.40 4.21
CA MET A 339 -12.16 -9.18 5.37
C MET A 339 -12.45 -10.62 4.96
N LYS A 340 -13.25 -10.81 3.89
CA LYS A 340 -13.57 -12.13 3.33
C LYS A 340 -12.29 -12.90 2.96
N ALA A 341 -11.35 -12.25 2.30
CA ALA A 341 -10.05 -12.85 1.97
C ALA A 341 -9.24 -13.27 3.21
N GLY A 342 -9.28 -12.48 4.29
CA GLY A 342 -8.65 -12.85 5.57
C GLY A 342 -9.29 -14.09 6.21
N VAL A 343 -10.61 -14.18 6.16
CA VAL A 343 -11.37 -15.37 6.61
C VAL A 343 -10.93 -16.61 5.83
N ASP A 344 -10.85 -16.52 4.49
CA ASP A 344 -10.42 -17.62 3.63
C ASP A 344 -9.01 -18.13 3.97
N VAL A 345 -8.11 -17.22 4.35
CA VAL A 345 -6.75 -17.59 4.78
C VAL A 345 -6.82 -18.48 6.02
N VAL A 346 -7.61 -18.12 7.03
CA VAL A 346 -7.73 -18.92 8.26
C VAL A 346 -8.43 -20.26 7.97
N SER A 347 -9.49 -20.25 7.18
CA SER A 347 -10.21 -21.48 6.77
C SER A 347 -9.33 -22.43 5.96
N SER A 348 -8.32 -21.91 5.22
CA SER A 348 -7.43 -22.75 4.42
C SER A 348 -6.39 -23.56 5.21
N TYR A 349 -6.29 -23.36 6.51
CA TYR A 349 -5.40 -24.14 7.37
C TYR A 349 -6.10 -25.38 7.92
N ASP A 350 -5.60 -26.58 7.59
CA ASP A 350 -6.18 -27.86 8.05
C ASP A 350 -5.52 -28.42 9.33
N ASP A 351 -4.43 -27.78 9.79
CA ASP A 351 -3.54 -28.29 10.83
C ASP A 351 -3.63 -27.55 12.18
N PHE A 352 -4.59 -26.62 12.33
CA PHE A 352 -4.89 -25.97 13.60
C PHE A 352 -6.16 -26.59 14.23
N ASP A 353 -6.08 -26.85 15.55
CA ASP A 353 -7.19 -27.43 16.32
C ASP A 353 -8.27 -26.39 16.68
N TYR A 354 -7.90 -25.08 16.65
CA TYR A 354 -8.81 -23.99 16.97
C TYR A 354 -8.56 -22.78 16.09
N LYS A 355 -9.62 -22.19 15.53
CA LYS A 355 -9.55 -21.08 14.59
C LYS A 355 -10.34 -19.88 15.09
N THR A 356 -9.66 -18.78 15.35
CA THR A 356 -10.23 -17.55 15.90
C THR A 356 -10.10 -16.38 14.90
N LEU A 357 -11.19 -15.65 14.70
CA LEU A 357 -11.22 -14.40 13.95
C LEU A 357 -11.47 -13.24 14.93
N VAL A 358 -10.58 -12.25 14.95
CA VAL A 358 -10.75 -10.97 15.66
C VAL A 358 -10.93 -9.87 14.63
N LEU A 359 -12.17 -9.44 14.42
CA LEU A 359 -12.56 -8.53 13.34
C LEU A 359 -13.07 -7.21 13.92
N GLY A 360 -12.40 -6.13 13.57
CA GLY A 360 -12.81 -4.79 13.98
C GLY A 360 -13.61 -4.05 12.92
N SER A 361 -14.03 -2.82 13.25
CA SER A 361 -14.82 -1.98 12.36
C SER A 361 -14.04 -1.59 11.09
N MET A 362 -14.78 -1.52 9.98
CA MET A 362 -14.34 -0.98 8.69
C MET A 362 -14.89 0.44 8.54
N PHE A 363 -14.07 1.38 8.08
CA PHE A 363 -14.46 2.78 7.90
C PHE A 363 -14.42 3.20 6.43
N GLU A 364 -14.95 4.41 6.14
CA GLU A 364 -15.02 5.01 4.79
C GLU A 364 -15.91 4.21 3.81
N LEU A 365 -16.91 3.52 4.34
CA LEU A 365 -17.88 2.74 3.58
C LEU A 365 -19.18 3.51 3.28
N GLY A 366 -19.32 4.72 3.85
CA GLY A 366 -20.48 5.58 3.66
C GLY A 366 -21.77 5.03 4.30
N PRO A 367 -22.95 5.44 3.81
CA PRO A 367 -24.22 5.12 4.46
C PRO A 367 -24.55 3.62 4.52
N ASN A 368 -23.85 2.79 3.76
CA ASN A 368 -24.05 1.34 3.72
C ASN A 368 -23.10 0.55 4.64
N GLU A 369 -22.36 1.23 5.53
CA GLU A 369 -21.36 0.60 6.38
C GLU A 369 -21.90 -0.58 7.22
N VAL A 370 -23.11 -0.46 7.77
CA VAL A 370 -23.76 -1.54 8.51
C VAL A 370 -24.01 -2.77 7.63
N ASN A 371 -24.48 -2.56 6.39
CA ASN A 371 -24.72 -3.67 5.46
C ASN A 371 -23.40 -4.37 5.08
N TYR A 372 -22.35 -3.62 4.84
CA TYR A 372 -21.03 -4.19 4.53
C TYR A 372 -20.44 -5.02 5.67
N HIS A 373 -20.67 -4.62 6.93
CA HIS A 373 -20.30 -5.44 8.07
C HIS A 373 -21.16 -6.71 8.15
N SER A 374 -22.47 -6.58 7.92
CA SER A 374 -23.41 -7.69 7.87
C SER A 374 -23.04 -8.74 6.81
N GLU A 375 -22.67 -8.29 5.60
CA GLU A 375 -22.21 -9.17 4.51
C GLU A 375 -20.96 -10.01 4.88
N VAL A 376 -20.07 -9.48 5.70
CA VAL A 376 -18.91 -10.25 6.21
C VAL A 376 -19.39 -11.35 7.16
N GLY A 377 -20.36 -11.06 8.04
CA GLY A 377 -20.97 -12.06 8.94
C GLY A 377 -21.70 -13.16 8.18
N GLU A 378 -22.48 -12.79 7.17
CA GLU A 378 -23.17 -13.74 6.28
C GLU A 378 -22.15 -14.61 5.54
N TYR A 379 -21.09 -14.00 4.99
CA TYR A 379 -20.02 -14.73 4.34
C TYR A 379 -19.38 -15.78 5.25
N ILE A 380 -19.03 -15.43 6.48
CA ILE A 380 -18.48 -16.37 7.46
C ILE A 380 -19.48 -17.50 7.72
N SER A 381 -20.75 -17.16 7.92
CA SER A 381 -21.80 -18.13 8.22
C SER A 381 -22.01 -19.17 7.11
N GLU A 382 -21.89 -18.75 5.84
CA GLU A 382 -22.22 -19.57 4.67
C GLU A 382 -21.00 -20.32 4.11
N ASN A 383 -19.81 -19.74 4.22
CA ASN A 383 -18.62 -20.22 3.51
C ASN A 383 -17.59 -20.88 4.42
N THR A 384 -17.81 -20.91 5.74
CA THR A 384 -16.88 -21.56 6.68
C THR A 384 -17.61 -22.57 7.57
N ASN A 385 -16.99 -23.73 7.79
CA ASN A 385 -17.51 -24.77 8.70
C ASN A 385 -16.52 -25.13 9.80
N ASP A 386 -15.35 -24.49 9.80
CA ASP A 386 -14.15 -24.82 10.58
C ASP A 386 -13.61 -23.64 11.40
N ILE A 387 -14.35 -22.54 11.45
CA ILE A 387 -14.08 -21.42 12.37
C ILE A 387 -14.79 -21.70 13.70
N ASP A 388 -14.04 -21.66 14.80
CA ASP A 388 -14.56 -21.94 16.14
C ASP A 388 -15.08 -20.69 16.85
N LEU A 389 -14.36 -19.55 16.68
CA LEU A 389 -14.64 -18.31 17.41
C LEU A 389 -14.53 -17.10 16.50
N VAL A 390 -15.55 -16.25 16.51
CA VAL A 390 -15.50 -14.90 15.92
C VAL A 390 -15.70 -13.86 17.00
N ILE A 391 -14.73 -12.98 17.15
CA ILE A 391 -14.77 -11.83 18.06
C ILE A 391 -14.90 -10.57 17.21
N SER A 392 -15.97 -9.82 17.39
CA SER A 392 -16.09 -8.48 16.81
C SER A 392 -15.67 -7.40 17.82
N VAL A 393 -15.00 -6.35 17.30
CA VAL A 393 -14.46 -5.25 18.12
C VAL A 393 -14.91 -3.90 17.59
N GLY A 394 -15.56 -3.11 18.45
CA GLY A 394 -16.11 -1.79 18.10
C GLY A 394 -17.52 -1.84 17.53
N GLU A 395 -18.22 -0.72 17.58
CA GLU A 395 -19.66 -0.60 17.37
C GLU A 395 -20.13 -1.19 16.02
N LEU A 396 -19.52 -0.78 14.90
CA LEU A 396 -19.93 -1.26 13.57
C LEU A 396 -19.67 -2.75 13.40
N ALA A 397 -18.57 -3.27 13.95
CA ALA A 397 -18.18 -4.67 13.82
C ALA A 397 -19.16 -5.61 14.52
N GLU A 398 -19.99 -5.16 15.46
CA GLU A 398 -21.05 -5.95 16.08
C GLU A 398 -22.01 -6.55 15.03
N ASN A 399 -22.22 -5.84 13.91
CA ASN A 399 -23.07 -6.31 12.82
C ASN A 399 -22.50 -7.55 12.12
N ILE A 400 -21.19 -7.82 12.20
CA ILE A 400 -20.58 -9.05 11.71
C ILE A 400 -21.10 -10.24 12.53
N THR A 401 -20.93 -10.19 13.85
CA THR A 401 -21.30 -11.31 14.74
C THR A 401 -22.82 -11.53 14.81
N LYS A 402 -23.63 -10.47 14.67
CA LYS A 402 -25.10 -10.57 14.61
C LYS A 402 -25.61 -11.35 13.39
N GLN A 403 -24.86 -11.39 12.30
CA GLN A 403 -25.28 -12.09 11.07
C GLN A 403 -24.76 -13.52 10.95
N ILE A 404 -23.88 -13.97 11.85
CA ILE A 404 -23.44 -15.35 11.86
C ILE A 404 -24.57 -16.23 12.40
N LYS A 405 -25.13 -17.08 11.53
CA LYS A 405 -26.26 -17.99 11.83
C LYS A 405 -25.81 -19.46 12.02
N ASN A 406 -24.51 -19.73 11.86
CA ASN A 406 -23.95 -21.05 12.05
C ASN A 406 -23.72 -21.32 13.53
N ASP A 407 -24.56 -22.18 14.12
CA ASP A 407 -24.55 -22.52 15.56
C ASP A 407 -23.24 -23.21 16.03
N LYS A 408 -22.39 -23.66 15.11
CA LYS A 408 -21.08 -24.24 15.43
C LYS A 408 -20.04 -23.15 15.73
N ILE A 409 -20.26 -21.91 15.27
CA ILE A 409 -19.35 -20.80 15.45
C ILE A 409 -19.75 -20.04 16.72
N LYS A 410 -18.87 -20.01 17.71
CA LYS A 410 -19.05 -19.15 18.88
C LYS A 410 -18.82 -17.70 18.47
N THR A 411 -19.74 -16.80 18.84
CA THR A 411 -19.62 -15.38 18.56
C THR A 411 -19.52 -14.56 19.85
N LEU A 412 -18.64 -13.56 19.88
CA LEU A 412 -18.48 -12.62 20.96
C LEU A 412 -18.35 -11.20 20.40
N HIS A 413 -18.82 -10.23 21.14
CA HIS A 413 -18.64 -8.82 20.82
C HIS A 413 -18.03 -8.07 22.01
N PHE A 414 -17.04 -7.20 21.72
CA PHE A 414 -16.43 -6.32 22.71
C PHE A 414 -16.36 -4.88 22.17
N PRO A 415 -16.73 -3.88 22.99
CA PRO A 415 -16.65 -2.47 22.61
C PRO A 415 -15.20 -2.01 22.34
N THR A 416 -14.22 -2.55 23.07
CA THR A 416 -12.84 -2.06 23.10
C THR A 416 -11.79 -3.15 22.85
N THR A 417 -10.62 -2.75 22.36
CA THR A 417 -9.46 -3.63 22.19
C THR A 417 -8.93 -4.16 23.53
N ALA A 418 -9.04 -3.39 24.61
CA ALA A 418 -8.59 -3.80 25.95
C ALA A 418 -9.38 -5.01 26.48
N GLU A 419 -10.70 -5.02 26.30
CA GLU A 419 -11.56 -6.15 26.71
C GLU A 419 -11.24 -7.43 25.92
N VAL A 420 -10.92 -7.28 24.61
CA VAL A 420 -10.47 -8.43 23.80
C VAL A 420 -9.13 -8.97 24.29
N SER A 421 -8.17 -8.07 24.61
CA SER A 421 -6.88 -8.48 25.17
C SER A 421 -7.06 -9.27 26.47
N GLU A 422 -7.93 -8.82 27.36
CA GLU A 422 -8.23 -9.51 28.62
C GLU A 422 -8.88 -10.88 28.37
N TYR A 423 -9.87 -10.94 27.46
CA TYR A 423 -10.52 -12.19 27.09
C TYR A 423 -9.52 -13.22 26.54
N LEU A 424 -8.70 -12.85 25.57
CA LEU A 424 -7.72 -13.77 24.94
C LEU A 424 -6.63 -14.22 25.91
N LYS A 425 -6.20 -13.37 26.86
CA LYS A 425 -5.26 -13.77 27.94
C LYS A 425 -5.82 -14.87 28.83
N ASN A 426 -7.13 -14.85 29.09
CA ASN A 426 -7.82 -15.78 30.01
C ASN A 426 -8.41 -17.01 29.30
N ASN A 427 -8.53 -17.01 27.97
CA ASN A 427 -9.14 -18.07 27.18
C ASN A 427 -8.19 -18.50 26.04
N LYS A 428 -7.11 -19.16 26.43
CA LYS A 428 -6.10 -19.63 25.47
C LYS A 428 -6.41 -21.04 24.99
N HIS A 429 -6.22 -21.27 23.71
CA HIS A 429 -6.27 -22.59 23.12
C HIS A 429 -4.87 -23.02 22.68
N LYS A 430 -4.62 -24.32 22.58
CA LYS A 430 -3.39 -24.87 22.00
C LYS A 430 -3.59 -25.04 20.51
N ASN A 431 -2.50 -24.98 19.76
CA ASN A 431 -2.52 -25.14 18.30
C ASN A 431 -3.63 -24.30 17.64
N GLU A 432 -3.69 -23.01 18.02
CA GLU A 432 -4.70 -22.06 17.59
C GLU A 432 -4.14 -21.13 16.50
N VAL A 433 -4.95 -20.83 15.48
CA VAL A 433 -4.67 -19.70 14.57
C VAL A 433 -5.61 -18.54 14.86
N ILE A 434 -5.06 -17.34 15.03
CA ILE A 434 -5.84 -16.13 15.34
C ILE A 434 -5.58 -15.07 14.27
N LEU A 435 -6.60 -14.65 13.53
CA LEU A 435 -6.54 -13.49 12.63
C LEU A 435 -6.95 -12.21 13.35
N PHE A 436 -6.17 -11.16 13.17
CA PHE A 436 -6.53 -9.79 13.59
C PHE A 436 -6.67 -8.90 12.35
N LYS A 437 -7.88 -8.36 12.11
CA LYS A 437 -8.15 -7.51 10.96
C LYS A 437 -9.17 -6.41 11.24
N ALA A 438 -8.79 -5.16 10.93
CA ALA A 438 -9.64 -3.98 11.07
C ALA A 438 -9.10 -2.80 10.26
N SER A 439 -9.88 -1.71 10.19
CA SER A 439 -9.37 -0.42 9.74
C SER A 439 -8.27 0.11 10.66
N ARG A 440 -7.32 0.86 10.11
CA ARG A 440 -6.08 1.31 10.79
C ARG A 440 -6.32 2.02 12.12
N SER A 441 -7.36 2.84 12.20
CA SER A 441 -7.71 3.61 13.40
C SER A 441 -8.14 2.74 14.59
N MET A 442 -8.54 1.48 14.36
CA MET A 442 -8.90 0.52 15.42
C MET A 442 -7.68 0.02 16.20
N LYS A 443 -6.47 0.10 15.63
CA LYS A 443 -5.19 -0.26 16.27
C LYS A 443 -5.18 -1.67 16.87
N LEU A 444 -5.70 -2.67 16.15
CA LEU A 444 -5.77 -4.06 16.66
C LEU A 444 -4.39 -4.67 16.96
N GLU A 445 -3.31 -4.12 16.41
CA GLU A 445 -1.95 -4.50 16.77
C GLU A 445 -1.66 -4.34 18.28
N THR A 446 -2.37 -3.45 18.97
CA THR A 446 -2.23 -3.29 20.44
C THR A 446 -2.68 -4.53 21.21
N ILE A 447 -3.68 -5.27 20.69
CA ILE A 447 -4.11 -6.55 21.26
C ILE A 447 -2.97 -7.56 21.11
N ILE A 448 -2.37 -7.64 19.91
CA ILE A 448 -1.28 -8.57 19.62
C ILE A 448 -0.08 -8.30 20.55
N GLU A 449 0.33 -7.02 20.66
CA GLU A 449 1.40 -6.62 21.58
C GLU A 449 1.11 -7.01 23.03
N ASP A 450 -0.14 -6.93 23.43
CA ASP A 450 -0.57 -7.17 24.81
C ASP A 450 -0.63 -8.66 25.16
N ILE A 451 -1.06 -9.51 24.22
CA ILE A 451 -1.15 -10.97 24.46
C ILE A 451 0.19 -11.68 24.26
N THR A 452 1.13 -11.06 23.53
CA THR A 452 2.47 -11.64 23.26
C THR A 452 3.53 -11.26 24.31
N LYS A 453 3.27 -10.29 25.17
CA LYS A 453 4.09 -9.98 26.36
C LYS A 453 3.94 -11.07 27.42
#